data_1cef9d017f4eec30ee254cf8de1b71f9
#
_entry.id   1cef9d017f4eec30ee254cf8de1b71f9
#
_cell.length_a   1.000
_cell.length_b   1.000
_cell.length_c   1.000
_cell.angle_alpha   90.00
_cell.angle_beta   90.00
_cell.angle_gamma   90.00
#
_symmetry.space_group_name_H-M   'P 1'
#
loop_
_entity.id
_entity.type
_entity.pdbx_description
1 polymer ?
#
loop_
_entity_poly.entity_id
_entity_poly.type
_entity_poly.pdbx_seq_one_letter_code
_entity_poly.pdbx_strand_id
1 'polypeptide(L)'
;MEKNQYEIYHENKKHTPNDFPYNTYLCSIPLDFKSVNLHWHNEVELIVIKKGQGLVNVNLVTYTVNAGDVVFVFPGQLHSISQKDYSIMEYENILFKSSLLKSSGYDLCNDKFIQPLLSGNLNIYPVINSNFDFHDSLYS
;
A
#
# COMPACT_ATOMS: atom_id res chain seq x y z
N MET A 1 -19.24 5.39 -1.27
CA MET A 1 -19.42 4.90 0.13
C MET A 1 -19.81 6.07 1.02
N GLU A 2 -20.80 5.87 1.84
CA GLU A 2 -21.20 6.90 2.80
C GLU A 2 -20.16 7.07 3.90
N LYS A 3 -20.08 8.29 4.45
CA LYS A 3 -19.09 8.63 5.47
C LYS A 3 -19.14 7.70 6.68
N ASN A 4 -20.33 7.31 7.15
CA ASN A 4 -20.47 6.43 8.30
C ASN A 4 -19.96 5.02 8.02
N GLN A 5 -20.12 4.53 6.79
CA GLN A 5 -19.60 3.23 6.37
C GLN A 5 -18.08 3.27 6.28
N TYR A 6 -17.53 4.37 5.79
CA TYR A 6 -16.07 4.55 5.70
C TYR A 6 -15.42 4.47 7.09
N GLU A 7 -15.99 5.11 8.10
CA GLU A 7 -15.41 5.16 9.45
C GLU A 7 -15.30 3.78 10.10
N ILE A 8 -16.24 2.87 9.84
CA ILE A 8 -16.18 1.53 10.45
C ILE A 8 -15.02 0.68 9.93
N TYR A 9 -14.43 1.05 8.78
CA TYR A 9 -13.28 0.35 8.23
C TYR A 9 -11.95 0.90 8.74
N HIS A 10 -11.96 1.90 9.62
CA HIS A 10 -10.74 2.43 10.19
C HIS A 10 -10.04 1.37 11.05
N GLU A 11 -8.77 1.11 10.73
CA GLU A 11 -7.95 0.21 11.52
C GLU A 11 -7.45 0.94 12.77
N ASN A 12 -7.77 0.38 13.94
CA ASN A 12 -7.38 0.98 15.22
C ASN A 12 -5.94 0.65 15.62
N LYS A 13 -5.32 -0.32 14.96
CA LYS A 13 -3.94 -0.70 15.24
C LYS A 13 -2.99 0.39 14.78
N LYS A 14 -2.11 0.79 15.68
CA LYS A 14 -1.05 1.74 15.34
C LYS A 14 0.16 0.98 14.82
N HIS A 15 0.45 1.10 13.53
CA HIS A 15 1.55 0.39 12.88
C HIS A 15 2.89 1.06 13.10
N THR A 16 2.91 2.38 13.33
CA THR A 16 4.15 3.12 13.53
C THR A 16 4.18 3.67 14.96
N PRO A 17 5.08 3.18 15.83
CA PRO A 17 5.29 3.77 17.14
C PRO A 17 5.67 5.25 17.02
N ASN A 18 5.40 6.03 18.08
CA ASN A 18 5.61 7.48 18.06
C ASN A 18 7.05 7.88 17.73
N ASP A 19 8.01 7.04 18.12
CA ASP A 19 9.44 7.27 17.94
C ASP A 19 10.03 6.58 16.71
N PHE A 20 9.22 5.78 15.99
CA PHE A 20 9.66 5.11 14.76
C PHE A 20 8.83 5.57 13.57
N PRO A 21 9.48 6.03 12.49
CA PRO A 21 8.75 6.52 11.32
C PRO A 21 8.20 5.42 10.41
N TYR A 22 8.64 4.17 10.58
CA TYR A 22 8.20 3.08 9.71
C TYR A 22 8.10 1.76 10.45
N ASN A 23 7.39 0.80 9.85
CA ASN A 23 7.36 -0.60 10.28
C ASN A 23 7.18 -1.50 9.06
N THR A 24 7.66 -2.74 9.16
CA THR A 24 7.57 -3.71 8.06
C THR A 24 7.02 -5.03 8.55
N TYR A 25 6.26 -5.70 7.67
CA TYR A 25 5.70 -7.03 7.93
C TYR A 25 5.89 -7.90 6.69
N LEU A 26 6.40 -9.11 6.88
CA LEU A 26 6.45 -10.13 5.83
C LEU A 26 5.25 -11.05 6.01
N CYS A 27 4.44 -11.17 4.98
CA CYS A 27 3.16 -11.88 5.03
C CYS A 27 3.00 -12.83 3.86
N SER A 28 2.14 -13.83 4.05
CA SER A 28 1.81 -14.79 3.00
C SER A 28 0.32 -15.07 3.00
N ILE A 29 -0.30 -15.05 1.82
CA ILE A 29 -1.69 -15.40 1.60
C ILE A 29 -1.71 -16.65 0.70
N PRO A 30 -2.40 -17.73 1.07
CA PRO A 30 -3.29 -17.90 2.24
C PRO A 30 -2.63 -18.47 3.47
N LEU A 31 -1.29 -18.54 3.56
CA LEU A 31 -0.60 -19.28 4.63
C LEU A 31 -0.71 -18.58 5.99
N ASP A 32 -0.45 -17.28 6.05
CA ASP A 32 -0.58 -16.50 7.29
C ASP A 32 -2.01 -16.05 7.52
N PHE A 33 -2.67 -15.59 6.45
CA PHE A 33 -4.07 -15.17 6.45
C PHE A 33 -4.75 -15.66 5.19
N LYS A 34 -6.05 -15.90 5.25
CA LYS A 34 -6.84 -16.17 4.03
C LYS A 34 -7.00 -14.90 3.20
N SER A 35 -7.17 -13.77 3.87
CA SER A 35 -7.30 -12.46 3.26
C SER A 35 -7.06 -11.39 4.30
N VAL A 36 -6.79 -10.16 3.85
CA VAL A 36 -6.79 -8.95 4.67
C VAL A 36 -8.06 -8.19 4.32
N ASN A 37 -8.91 -7.98 5.32
CA ASN A 37 -10.20 -7.35 5.13
C ASN A 37 -10.08 -5.87 4.73
N LEU A 38 -11.09 -5.37 4.06
CA LEU A 38 -11.15 -3.97 3.66
C LEU A 38 -11.01 -3.05 4.88
N HIS A 39 -10.05 -2.14 4.83
CA HIS A 39 -9.73 -1.23 5.94
C HIS A 39 -9.00 0.00 5.41
N TRP A 40 -8.82 0.99 6.27
CA TRP A 40 -7.98 2.15 6.00
C TRP A 40 -7.25 2.59 7.27
N HIS A 41 -6.14 3.30 7.09
CA HIS A 41 -5.35 3.85 8.18
C HIS A 41 -4.68 5.15 7.74
N ASN A 42 -3.99 5.81 8.67
CA ASN A 42 -3.37 7.10 8.42
C ASN A 42 -1.92 7.01 7.92
N GLU A 43 -1.36 5.82 7.91
CA GLU A 43 -0.01 5.60 7.37
C GLU A 43 -0.06 5.40 5.85
N VAL A 44 1.07 5.70 5.21
CA VAL A 44 1.35 5.25 3.84
C VAL A 44 1.76 3.79 3.90
N GLU A 45 1.26 2.98 2.98
CA GLU A 45 1.63 1.58 2.88
C GLU A 45 2.18 1.27 1.49
N LEU A 46 3.32 0.59 1.46
CA LEU A 46 3.83 -0.04 0.25
C LEU A 46 3.66 -1.54 0.41
N ILE A 47 3.02 -2.17 -0.57
CA ILE A 47 2.87 -3.62 -0.60
C ILE A 47 3.79 -4.13 -1.69
N VAL A 48 4.90 -4.74 -1.29
CA VAL A 48 5.93 -5.23 -2.21
C VAL A 48 5.72 -6.72 -2.42
N ILE A 49 5.35 -7.11 -3.63
CA ILE A 49 5.07 -8.51 -3.93
C ILE A 49 6.39 -9.23 -4.18
N LYS A 50 6.71 -10.18 -3.30
CA LYS A 50 7.97 -10.92 -3.34
C LYS A 50 7.88 -12.17 -4.18
N LYS A 51 6.77 -12.92 -4.06
CA LYS A 51 6.58 -14.20 -4.75
C LYS A 51 5.11 -14.38 -5.08
N GLY A 52 4.83 -15.06 -6.19
CA GLY A 52 3.50 -15.50 -6.54
C GLY A 52 2.61 -14.41 -7.10
N GLN A 53 1.33 -14.55 -6.85
CA GLN A 53 0.29 -13.73 -7.43
C GLN A 53 -0.88 -13.60 -6.46
N GLY A 54 -1.55 -12.45 -6.48
CA GLY A 54 -2.72 -12.22 -5.66
C GLY A 54 -3.55 -11.06 -6.17
N LEU A 55 -4.54 -10.67 -5.36
CA LEU A 55 -5.44 -9.56 -5.64
C LEU A 55 -5.28 -8.49 -4.57
N VAL A 56 -5.13 -7.24 -5.00
CA VAL A 56 -5.12 -6.10 -4.09
C VAL A 56 -6.20 -5.12 -4.55
N ASN A 57 -7.06 -4.75 -3.61
CA ASN A 57 -8.09 -3.75 -3.85
C ASN A 57 -7.65 -2.43 -3.23
N VAL A 58 -7.67 -1.38 -4.03
CA VAL A 58 -7.39 -0.02 -3.56
C VAL A 58 -8.52 0.89 -4.04
N ASN A 59 -9.15 1.57 -3.10
CA ASN A 59 -10.29 2.45 -3.39
C ASN A 59 -11.40 1.74 -4.19
N LEU A 60 -11.70 0.50 -3.79
CA LEU A 60 -12.78 -0.32 -4.38
C LEU A 60 -12.51 -0.77 -5.82
N VAL A 61 -11.26 -0.70 -6.28
CA VAL A 61 -10.82 -1.25 -7.56
C VAL A 61 -9.84 -2.39 -7.30
N THR A 62 -10.07 -3.54 -7.90
CA THR A 62 -9.24 -4.72 -7.70
C THR A 62 -8.19 -4.84 -8.79
N TYR A 63 -6.95 -5.05 -8.37
CA TYR A 63 -5.80 -5.23 -9.25
C TYR A 63 -5.20 -6.61 -9.06
N THR A 64 -4.84 -7.28 -10.14
CA THR A 64 -4.03 -8.49 -10.08
C THR A 64 -2.56 -8.07 -9.97
N VAL A 65 -1.88 -8.62 -8.97
CA VAL A 65 -0.47 -8.29 -8.71
C VAL A 65 0.39 -9.53 -8.76
N ASN A 66 1.63 -9.36 -9.20
CA ASN A 66 2.60 -10.43 -9.40
C ASN A 66 3.92 -10.09 -8.72
N ALA A 67 4.77 -11.09 -8.55
CA ALA A 67 6.12 -10.88 -8.01
C ALA A 67 6.84 -9.75 -8.74
N GLY A 68 7.41 -8.81 -8.01
CA GLY A 68 8.07 -7.62 -8.54
C GLY A 68 7.19 -6.37 -8.55
N ASP A 69 5.88 -6.52 -8.39
CA ASP A 69 4.97 -5.36 -8.32
C ASP A 69 5.05 -4.67 -6.96
N VAL A 70 4.84 -3.37 -6.95
CA VAL A 70 4.70 -2.57 -5.74
C VAL A 70 3.37 -1.83 -5.79
N VAL A 71 2.59 -1.97 -4.72
CA VAL A 71 1.32 -1.28 -4.61
C VAL A 71 1.46 -0.14 -3.61
N PHE A 72 1.02 1.05 -4.01
CA PHE A 72 1.00 2.23 -3.14
C PHE A 72 -0.39 2.42 -2.57
N VAL A 73 -0.47 2.52 -1.25
CA VAL A 73 -1.71 2.85 -0.54
C VAL A 73 -1.45 4.09 0.28
N PHE A 74 -2.22 5.16 0.03
CA PHE A 74 -2.02 6.44 0.69
C PHE A 74 -2.96 6.59 1.89
N PRO A 75 -2.64 7.52 2.82
CA PRO A 75 -3.47 7.72 4.00
C PRO A 75 -4.95 7.87 3.64
N GLY A 76 -5.80 7.11 4.32
CA GLY A 76 -7.24 7.17 4.13
C GLY A 76 -7.80 6.33 2.99
N GLN A 77 -6.97 5.72 2.16
CA GLN A 77 -7.45 4.87 1.07
C GLN A 77 -7.90 3.50 1.58
N LEU A 78 -9.11 3.11 1.20
CA LEU A 78 -9.62 1.76 1.50
C LEU A 78 -8.81 0.73 0.70
N HIS A 79 -8.42 -0.35 1.35
CA HIS A 79 -7.68 -1.41 0.69
C HIS A 79 -7.89 -2.77 1.34
N SER A 80 -7.68 -3.80 0.55
CA SER A 80 -7.77 -5.19 1.00
C SER A 80 -6.84 -6.05 0.14
N ILE A 81 -6.49 -7.23 0.65
CA ILE A 81 -5.65 -8.19 -0.04
C ILE A 81 -6.33 -9.54 0.00
N SER A 82 -6.38 -10.24 -1.13
CA SER A 82 -7.03 -11.55 -1.20
C SER A 82 -6.29 -12.49 -2.14
N GLN A 83 -6.58 -13.76 -2.00
CA GLN A 83 -6.00 -14.80 -2.83
C GLN A 83 -6.62 -14.75 -4.24
N LYS A 84 -5.76 -14.89 -5.25
CA LYS A 84 -6.23 -15.09 -6.62
C LYS A 84 -6.27 -16.58 -6.92
N ASP A 85 -7.47 -17.11 -7.17
CA ASP A 85 -7.69 -18.52 -7.46
C ASP A 85 -7.01 -19.41 -6.39
N TYR A 86 -6.09 -20.29 -6.79
CA TYR A 86 -5.32 -21.14 -5.89
C TYR A 86 -3.88 -20.68 -5.71
N SER A 87 -3.56 -19.48 -6.16
CA SER A 87 -2.19 -18.96 -6.09
C SER A 87 -1.80 -18.60 -4.65
N ILE A 88 -0.50 -18.72 -4.38
CA ILE A 88 0.09 -18.26 -3.12
C ILE A 88 0.80 -16.95 -3.43
N MET A 89 0.70 -15.99 -2.50
CA MET A 89 1.41 -14.72 -2.62
C MET A 89 2.17 -14.43 -1.34
N GLU A 90 3.45 -14.13 -1.49
CA GLU A 90 4.29 -13.62 -0.40
C GLU A 90 4.58 -12.16 -0.68
N TYR A 91 4.33 -11.31 0.31
CA TYR A 91 4.50 -9.88 0.17
C TYR A 91 5.05 -9.26 1.45
N GLU A 92 5.67 -8.10 1.30
CA GLU A 92 6.16 -7.31 2.43
C GLU A 92 5.39 -5.99 2.46
N ASN A 93 4.80 -5.71 3.62
CA ASN A 93 4.16 -4.42 3.87
C ASN A 93 5.15 -3.48 4.52
N ILE A 94 5.30 -2.29 3.96
CA ILE A 94 6.12 -1.23 4.54
C ILE A 94 5.16 -0.10 4.90
N LEU A 95 5.00 0.17 6.18
CA LEU A 95 4.11 1.23 6.67
C LEU A 95 4.93 2.35 7.30
N PHE A 96 4.60 3.57 6.94
CA PHE A 96 5.30 4.73 7.49
C PHE A 96 4.38 5.95 7.56
N LYS A 97 4.72 6.89 8.43
CA LYS A 97 4.00 8.14 8.55
C LYS A 97 4.29 9.02 7.35
N SER A 98 3.27 9.70 6.84
CA SER A 98 3.42 10.63 5.72
C SER A 98 4.44 11.74 6.02
N SER A 99 4.64 12.08 7.29
CA SER A 99 5.66 13.05 7.70
C SER A 99 7.07 12.62 7.33
N LEU A 100 7.33 11.31 7.23
CA LEU A 100 8.64 10.81 6.79
C LEU A 100 8.97 11.27 5.37
N LEU A 101 7.97 11.34 4.48
CA LEU A 101 8.15 11.81 3.12
C LEU A 101 8.54 13.28 3.06
N LYS A 102 7.99 14.09 3.95
CA LYS A 102 8.28 15.52 4.04
C LYS A 102 9.66 15.79 4.63
N SER A 103 10.10 14.97 5.58
CA SER A 103 11.37 15.14 6.28
C SER A 103 12.58 14.57 5.54
N SER A 104 12.36 13.73 4.53
CA SER A 104 13.43 13.05 3.83
C SER A 104 14.23 13.95 2.88
N GLY A 105 13.73 15.13 2.56
CA GLY A 105 14.39 16.07 1.66
C GLY A 105 14.42 15.65 0.20
N TYR A 106 13.70 14.61 -0.17
CA TYR A 106 13.59 14.18 -1.56
C TYR A 106 12.59 15.05 -2.31
N ASP A 107 13.08 15.93 -3.16
CA ASP A 107 12.24 16.80 -4.00
C ASP A 107 11.28 16.01 -4.88
N LEU A 108 11.69 14.82 -5.33
CA LEU A 108 10.85 13.92 -6.10
C LEU A 108 9.60 13.50 -5.34
N CYS A 109 9.69 13.42 -4.03
CA CYS A 109 8.56 13.05 -3.19
C CYS A 109 7.61 14.21 -2.95
N ASN A 110 8.09 15.45 -3.01
CA ASN A 110 7.30 16.59 -2.58
C ASN A 110 6.43 17.20 -3.68
N ASP A 111 6.92 17.35 -4.91
CA ASP A 111 6.26 18.24 -5.85
C ASP A 111 5.52 17.57 -7.00
N LYS A 112 5.97 16.40 -7.48
CA LYS A 112 5.39 15.82 -8.69
C LYS A 112 4.59 14.54 -8.47
N PHE A 113 4.92 13.74 -7.45
CA PHE A 113 4.27 12.45 -7.22
C PHE A 113 3.48 12.39 -5.94
N ILE A 114 4.07 12.80 -4.83
CA ILE A 114 3.53 12.50 -3.51
C ILE A 114 2.57 13.58 -3.02
N GLN A 115 2.81 14.86 -3.32
CA GLN A 115 1.87 15.91 -2.96
C GLN A 115 0.49 15.72 -3.58
N PRO A 116 0.38 15.46 -4.90
CA PRO A 116 -0.93 15.12 -5.47
C PRO A 116 -1.55 13.88 -4.86
N LEU A 117 -0.71 12.89 -4.53
CA LEU A 117 -1.16 11.65 -3.92
C LEU A 117 -1.68 11.87 -2.50
N LEU A 118 -0.98 12.63 -1.70
CA LEU A 118 -1.37 12.93 -0.32
C LEU A 118 -2.57 13.88 -0.24
N SER A 119 -2.79 14.70 -1.25
CA SER A 119 -3.92 15.63 -1.30
C SER A 119 -5.22 14.99 -1.76
N GLY A 120 -5.20 13.73 -2.14
CA GLY A 120 -6.40 13.00 -2.57
C GLY A 120 -6.85 13.28 -4.00
N ASN A 121 -6.06 14.02 -4.78
CA ASN A 121 -6.35 14.29 -6.19
C ASN A 121 -5.92 13.13 -7.07
N LEU A 122 -6.49 11.93 -6.79
CA LEU A 122 -5.86 10.75 -7.34
C LEU A 122 -6.66 10.00 -8.35
N ASN A 123 -6.26 10.19 -9.58
CA ASN A 123 -6.43 9.21 -10.64
C ASN A 123 -5.12 8.47 -10.94
N ILE A 124 -4.28 8.24 -9.92
CA ILE A 124 -3.02 7.56 -10.13
C ILE A 124 -3.21 6.06 -9.96
N TYR A 125 -2.71 5.31 -10.92
CA TYR A 125 -2.71 3.86 -10.89
C TYR A 125 -1.81 3.41 -9.72
N PRO A 126 -2.34 2.68 -8.73
CA PRO A 126 -1.58 2.38 -7.52
C PRO A 126 -0.52 1.30 -7.67
N VAL A 127 -0.50 0.57 -8.79
CA VAL A 127 0.40 -0.55 -8.99
C VAL A 127 1.54 -0.14 -9.90
N ILE A 128 2.78 -0.30 -9.42
CA ILE A 128 3.99 -0.08 -10.20
C ILE A 128 4.64 -1.43 -10.47
N ASN A 129 4.88 -1.73 -11.73
CA ASN A 129 5.50 -2.99 -12.15
C ASN A 129 6.88 -2.75 -12.76
N SER A 130 7.54 -3.85 -13.15
CA SER A 130 8.90 -3.81 -13.69
C SER A 130 9.05 -3.03 -15.00
N ASN A 131 7.97 -2.67 -15.67
CA ASN A 131 7.98 -1.90 -16.91
C ASN A 131 7.92 -0.39 -16.67
N PHE A 132 7.92 0.06 -15.42
CA PHE A 132 7.81 1.45 -15.06
C PHE A 132 9.16 1.96 -14.51
N ASP A 133 9.66 3.09 -15.05
CA ASP A 133 10.97 3.64 -14.67
C ASP A 133 11.13 3.90 -13.17
N PHE A 134 10.06 4.33 -12.53
CA PHE A 134 10.04 4.58 -11.09
C PHE A 134 10.27 3.30 -10.28
N HIS A 135 9.81 2.16 -10.79
CA HIS A 135 10.03 0.85 -10.17
C HIS A 135 11.54 0.56 -10.06
N ASP A 136 12.28 0.80 -11.14
CA ASP A 136 13.73 0.61 -11.14
C ASP A 136 14.42 1.50 -10.10
N SER A 137 13.94 2.72 -9.94
CA SER A 137 14.45 3.65 -8.92
C SER A 137 14.24 3.16 -7.50
N LEU A 138 13.15 2.45 -7.23
CA LEU A 138 12.84 1.90 -5.90
C LEU A 138 13.73 0.71 -5.56
N TYR A 139 14.18 -0.06 -6.55
CA TYR A 139 14.97 -1.27 -6.35
C TYR A 139 16.47 -1.07 -6.59
N SER A 140 16.84 0.07 -7.11
CA SER A 140 18.26 0.45 -7.27
C SER A 140 18.75 1.22 -6.05
#